data_67826772a3965ed80c32510dd48f559c
#
_entry.id   67826772a3965ed80c32510dd48f559c
#
_cell.length_a   1.000
_cell.length_b   1.000
_cell.length_c   1.000
_cell.angle_alpha   90.00
_cell.angle_beta   90.00
_cell.angle_gamma   90.00
#
_symmetry.space_group_name_H-M   'P 1'
#
loop_
_entity.id
_entity.type
_entity.pdbx_description
1 polymer ?
#
loop_
_entity_poly.entity_id
_entity_poly.type
_entity_poly.pdbx_seq_one_letter_code
_entity_poly.pdbx_strand_id
1 'polypeptide(L)'
;MNPESDGVGFLDGPIALLDESTPVVCVATDSPILDNMLEHVRTRCGNELIPKGGSGKRIMELLGKNQLIGILSDQNVAVREGVFVDFFGRPACATTGVALMAMHTGAAVLPVFTTRMQNGTYLTEIGPQVETVKTGNRDKDLLTNTQSYNKIIEDHVRKYPGQWLWLHRRWKTRPVQARKHTHFSQAARPAREAGRRTGGVN
;
A
#
# COMPACT_ATOMS: atom_id res chain seq x y z
N MET A 1 32.40 -32.78 -11.70
CA MET A 1 31.22 -32.99 -10.84
C MET A 1 30.48 -31.69 -10.78
N ASN A 2 29.48 -31.54 -11.64
CA ASN A 2 28.58 -30.40 -11.58
C ASN A 2 27.64 -30.62 -10.39
N PRO A 3 27.41 -29.64 -9.52
CA PRO A 3 26.27 -29.68 -8.64
C PRO A 3 25.04 -29.33 -9.49
N GLU A 4 24.27 -30.35 -9.78
CA GLU A 4 22.96 -30.23 -10.40
C GLU A 4 22.11 -29.28 -9.56
N SER A 5 21.46 -28.40 -10.26
CA SER A 5 20.49 -27.43 -9.85
C SER A 5 19.22 -28.10 -9.31
N ASP A 6 19.26 -28.54 -8.06
CA ASP A 6 18.04 -28.95 -7.33
C ASP A 6 17.27 -27.70 -6.83
N GLY A 7 16.83 -26.90 -7.76
CA GLY A 7 16.21 -25.62 -7.41
C GLY A 7 15.02 -25.24 -8.25
N VAL A 8 14.18 -26.17 -8.68
CA VAL A 8 13.03 -25.78 -9.51
C VAL A 8 11.71 -26.46 -9.11
N GLY A 9 11.65 -27.17 -8.00
CA GLY A 9 10.40 -27.74 -7.51
C GLY A 9 9.34 -26.74 -7.08
N PHE A 10 9.61 -25.42 -7.14
CA PHE A 10 8.68 -24.38 -6.68
C PHE A 10 7.85 -23.74 -7.80
N LEU A 11 8.16 -24.06 -9.06
CA LEU A 11 7.52 -23.45 -10.22
C LEU A 11 6.43 -24.30 -10.89
N ASP A 12 6.20 -25.52 -10.43
CA ASP A 12 5.21 -26.43 -11.03
C ASP A 12 3.75 -26.17 -10.58
N GLY A 13 3.54 -25.15 -9.76
CA GLY A 13 2.21 -24.72 -9.31
C GLY A 13 1.62 -23.61 -10.20
N PRO A 14 1.11 -22.53 -9.58
CA PRO A 14 0.33 -21.50 -10.29
C PRO A 14 1.11 -20.64 -11.31
N ILE A 15 2.43 -20.78 -11.42
CA ILE A 15 3.26 -19.99 -12.35
C ILE A 15 3.21 -20.54 -13.79
N ALA A 16 2.89 -21.80 -13.97
CA ALA A 16 2.63 -22.33 -15.31
C ALA A 16 1.46 -21.62 -16.04
N LEU A 17 0.75 -20.77 -15.31
CA LEU A 17 -0.33 -19.90 -15.83
C LEU A 17 0.13 -18.45 -16.12
N LEU A 18 1.41 -18.11 -15.94
CA LEU A 18 1.97 -16.86 -16.41
C LEU A 18 2.16 -16.96 -17.92
N ASP A 19 1.07 -16.89 -18.65
CA ASP A 19 1.09 -16.57 -20.08
C ASP A 19 1.74 -15.18 -20.26
N GLU A 20 2.35 -14.94 -21.42
CA GLU A 20 3.12 -13.73 -21.73
C GLU A 20 2.30 -12.42 -21.61
N SER A 21 1.01 -12.50 -21.34
CA SER A 21 0.04 -11.40 -21.27
C SER A 21 -0.56 -11.18 -19.87
N THR A 22 0.26 -11.07 -18.82
CA THR A 22 -0.22 -10.74 -17.48
C THR A 22 -0.57 -9.26 -17.35
N PRO A 23 -1.84 -8.88 -17.09
CA PRO A 23 -2.19 -7.49 -16.87
C PRO A 23 -1.47 -6.92 -15.64
N VAL A 24 -0.76 -5.82 -15.82
CA VAL A 24 -0.05 -5.12 -14.74
C VAL A 24 -0.71 -3.77 -14.46
N VAL A 25 -1.07 -3.53 -13.21
CA VAL A 25 -1.54 -2.21 -12.77
C VAL A 25 -0.33 -1.31 -12.59
N CYS A 26 -0.27 -0.23 -13.35
CA CYS A 26 0.75 0.79 -13.22
C CYS A 26 0.18 2.04 -12.58
N VAL A 27 1.00 2.64 -11.72
CA VAL A 27 0.79 4.00 -11.26
C VAL A 27 1.48 4.92 -12.26
N ALA A 28 0.71 5.83 -12.88
CA ALA A 28 1.27 6.89 -13.71
C ALA A 28 2.23 7.75 -12.88
N THR A 29 3.31 8.22 -13.48
CA THR A 29 4.22 9.20 -12.89
C THR A 29 3.74 10.61 -13.27
N ASP A 30 4.26 11.64 -12.63
CA ASP A 30 3.92 13.03 -12.99
C ASP A 30 4.69 13.53 -14.22
N SER A 31 5.33 12.62 -14.97
CA SER A 31 6.12 12.94 -16.16
C SER A 31 5.64 12.15 -17.38
N PRO A 32 4.99 12.81 -18.36
CA PRO A 32 4.47 12.13 -19.54
C PRO A 32 5.54 11.39 -20.37
N ILE A 33 6.79 11.89 -20.36
CA ILE A 33 7.91 11.26 -21.08
C ILE A 33 8.30 9.95 -20.40
N LEU A 34 8.38 9.94 -19.06
CA LEU A 34 8.69 8.74 -18.30
C LEU A 34 7.54 7.74 -18.37
N ASP A 35 6.30 8.21 -18.37
CA ASP A 35 5.13 7.35 -18.50
C ASP A 35 5.13 6.62 -19.84
N ASN A 36 5.35 7.31 -20.97
CA ASN A 36 5.45 6.69 -22.28
C ASN A 36 6.59 5.68 -22.39
N MET A 37 7.76 5.99 -21.80
CA MET A 37 8.89 5.06 -21.81
C MET A 37 8.60 3.81 -20.97
N LEU A 38 8.00 3.99 -19.80
CA LEU A 38 7.62 2.88 -18.92
C LEU A 38 6.49 2.05 -19.53
N GLU A 39 5.54 2.69 -20.20
CA GLU A 39 4.49 2.00 -20.94
C GLU A 39 5.10 1.12 -22.03
N HIS A 40 5.96 1.66 -22.88
CA HIS A 40 6.64 0.91 -23.92
C HIS A 40 7.40 -0.31 -23.37
N VAL A 41 8.17 -0.13 -22.28
CA VAL A 41 8.94 -1.22 -21.66
C VAL A 41 8.02 -2.30 -21.08
N ARG A 42 6.92 -1.91 -20.44
CA ARG A 42 6.01 -2.83 -19.74
C ARG A 42 5.10 -3.59 -20.70
N THR A 43 4.65 -2.96 -21.79
CA THR A 43 3.76 -3.59 -22.78
C THR A 43 4.50 -4.45 -23.81
N ARG A 44 5.82 -4.32 -23.91
CA ARG A 44 6.65 -5.03 -24.91
C ARG A 44 6.54 -6.57 -24.83
N CYS A 45 6.15 -7.12 -23.67
CA CYS A 45 5.94 -8.56 -23.45
C CYS A 45 4.44 -8.92 -23.39
N GLY A 46 3.56 -8.12 -23.98
CA GLY A 46 2.12 -8.41 -24.03
C GLY A 46 1.32 -8.00 -22.77
N ASN A 47 1.95 -7.37 -21.78
CA ASN A 47 1.23 -6.92 -20.58
C ASN A 47 0.24 -5.80 -20.89
N GLU A 48 -0.92 -5.83 -20.24
CA GLU A 48 -1.89 -4.73 -20.24
C GLU A 48 -1.56 -3.76 -19.10
N LEU A 49 -1.49 -2.47 -19.39
CA LEU A 49 -1.35 -1.43 -18.39
C LEU A 49 -2.72 -0.89 -17.99
N ILE A 50 -2.98 -0.88 -16.70
CA ILE A 50 -4.22 -0.35 -16.14
C ILE A 50 -3.90 0.96 -15.43
N PRO A 51 -4.36 2.14 -15.94
CA PRO A 51 -4.10 3.42 -15.30
C PRO A 51 -4.72 3.48 -13.91
N LYS A 52 -4.08 4.19 -12.98
CA LYS A 52 -4.54 4.28 -11.57
C LYS A 52 -5.96 4.83 -11.44
N GLY A 53 -6.33 5.81 -12.28
CA GLY A 53 -7.65 6.43 -12.25
C GLY A 53 -8.74 5.52 -12.79
N GLY A 54 -9.73 5.15 -11.94
CA GLY A 54 -10.85 4.29 -12.35
C GLY A 54 -10.52 2.80 -12.54
N SER A 55 -9.33 2.37 -12.18
CA SER A 55 -8.84 1.00 -12.37
C SER A 55 -9.63 -0.07 -11.62
N GLY A 56 -10.27 0.28 -10.52
CA GLY A 56 -10.95 -0.70 -9.64
C GLY A 56 -11.93 -1.61 -10.38
N LYS A 57 -12.81 -1.04 -11.23
CA LYS A 57 -13.78 -1.81 -12.00
C LYS A 57 -13.10 -2.78 -12.97
N ARG A 58 -12.10 -2.28 -13.73
CA ARG A 58 -11.35 -3.09 -14.69
C ARG A 58 -10.61 -4.25 -14.02
N ILE A 59 -9.96 -3.99 -12.88
CA ILE A 59 -9.29 -5.03 -12.09
C ILE A 59 -10.29 -6.08 -11.61
N MET A 60 -11.44 -5.67 -11.09
CA MET A 60 -12.48 -6.61 -10.66
C MET A 60 -13.00 -7.49 -11.79
N GLU A 61 -13.19 -6.93 -12.99
CA GLU A 61 -13.57 -7.68 -14.19
C GLU A 61 -12.50 -8.71 -14.59
N LEU A 62 -11.23 -8.34 -14.54
CA LEU A 62 -10.12 -9.23 -14.89
C LEU A 62 -9.93 -10.34 -13.84
N LEU A 63 -10.01 -10.01 -12.55
CA LEU A 63 -9.99 -11.02 -11.47
C LEU A 63 -11.16 -11.99 -11.58
N GLY A 64 -12.36 -11.51 -11.95
CA GLY A 64 -13.51 -12.36 -12.22
C GLY A 64 -13.34 -13.30 -13.43
N LYS A 65 -12.38 -13.01 -14.30
CA LYS A 65 -11.97 -13.86 -15.44
C LYS A 65 -10.75 -14.73 -15.13
N ASN A 66 -10.36 -14.85 -13.86
CA ASN A 66 -9.16 -15.55 -13.39
C ASN A 66 -7.84 -15.00 -14.01
N GLN A 67 -7.81 -13.71 -14.36
CA GLN A 67 -6.59 -13.06 -14.85
C GLN A 67 -5.68 -12.69 -13.68
N LEU A 68 -4.37 -12.70 -13.93
CA LEU A 68 -3.36 -12.29 -12.96
C LEU A 68 -3.15 -10.78 -13.00
N ILE A 69 -3.15 -10.14 -11.84
CA ILE A 69 -2.97 -8.69 -11.72
C ILE A 69 -1.73 -8.39 -10.88
N GLY A 70 -0.76 -7.71 -11.45
CA GLY A 70 0.41 -7.20 -10.72
C GLY A 70 0.13 -5.83 -10.11
N ILE A 71 0.29 -5.68 -8.81
CA ILE A 71 0.07 -4.42 -8.08
C ILE A 71 1.29 -4.05 -7.26
N LEU A 72 1.85 -2.85 -7.49
CA LEU A 72 2.89 -2.28 -6.64
C LEU A 72 2.23 -1.62 -5.42
N SER A 73 2.39 -2.21 -4.24
CA SER A 73 1.70 -1.79 -3.01
C SER A 73 2.63 -1.25 -1.93
N ASP A 74 3.90 -1.06 -2.22
CA ASP A 74 4.93 -0.62 -1.28
C ASP A 74 5.01 0.90 -1.07
N GLN A 75 4.24 1.69 -1.84
CA GLN A 75 4.33 3.14 -1.83
C GLN A 75 3.43 3.80 -0.76
N ASN A 76 3.81 5.05 -0.40
CA ASN A 76 2.97 5.91 0.42
C ASN A 76 1.75 6.40 -0.35
N VAL A 77 0.59 6.42 0.30
CA VAL A 77 -0.65 6.95 -0.25
C VAL A 77 -1.24 8.06 0.63
N ALA A 78 -2.23 8.78 0.11
CA ALA A 78 -2.98 9.76 0.89
C ALA A 78 -3.88 9.05 1.91
N VAL A 79 -4.24 9.74 3.01
CA VAL A 79 -5.08 9.18 4.09
C VAL A 79 -6.41 8.62 3.57
N ARG A 80 -7.01 9.26 2.56
CA ARG A 80 -8.28 8.82 1.95
C ARG A 80 -8.17 7.52 1.13
N GLU A 81 -6.95 7.09 0.80
CA GLU A 81 -6.68 5.96 -0.08
C GLU A 81 -6.08 4.76 0.66
N GLY A 82 -5.84 4.90 1.97
CA GLY A 82 -5.15 3.88 2.73
C GLY A 82 -5.45 3.86 4.21
N VAL A 83 -4.76 2.97 4.88
CA VAL A 83 -4.76 2.84 6.35
C VAL A 83 -3.34 2.96 6.87
N PHE A 84 -3.20 3.34 8.15
CA PHE A 84 -1.92 3.36 8.80
C PHE A 84 -1.58 1.95 9.31
N VAL A 85 -0.47 1.43 8.83
CA VAL A 85 0.13 0.17 9.24
C VAL A 85 1.47 0.42 9.91
N ASP A 86 1.91 -0.51 10.73
CA ASP A 86 3.30 -0.50 11.20
C ASP A 86 4.23 -0.91 10.05
N PHE A 87 5.29 -0.14 9.84
CA PHE A 87 6.34 -0.42 8.90
C PHE A 87 7.68 0.06 9.48
N PHE A 88 8.54 -0.86 9.87
CA PHE A 88 9.78 -0.61 10.63
C PHE A 88 9.53 0.10 11.98
N GLY A 89 8.49 -0.28 12.71
CA GLY A 89 8.13 0.33 14.01
C GLY A 89 7.56 1.74 13.90
N ARG A 90 7.15 2.18 12.70
CA ARG A 90 6.59 3.52 12.46
C ARG A 90 5.33 3.45 11.62
N PRO A 91 4.30 4.26 11.94
CA PRO A 91 3.07 4.29 11.16
C PRO A 91 3.34 4.81 9.74
N ALA A 92 3.01 4.00 8.74
CA ALA A 92 3.08 4.32 7.33
C ALA A 92 1.70 4.16 6.68
N CYS A 93 1.28 5.13 5.87
CA CYS A 93 0.01 5.03 5.15
C CYS A 93 0.16 4.11 3.93
N ALA A 94 -0.55 2.99 3.94
CA ALA A 94 -0.51 1.95 2.91
C ALA A 94 -1.86 1.82 2.20
N THR A 95 -1.84 1.54 0.90
CA THR A 95 -3.05 1.33 0.11
C THR A 95 -3.84 0.13 0.59
N THR A 96 -5.15 0.27 0.69
CA THR A 96 -6.07 -0.83 0.99
C THR A 96 -6.54 -1.57 -0.26
N GLY A 97 -6.11 -1.15 -1.45
CA GLY A 97 -6.63 -1.65 -2.72
C GLY A 97 -6.50 -3.16 -2.87
N VAL A 98 -5.33 -3.73 -2.57
CA VAL A 98 -5.10 -5.19 -2.66
C VAL A 98 -6.02 -5.95 -1.70
N ALA A 99 -6.09 -5.51 -0.44
CA ALA A 99 -6.94 -6.14 0.57
C ALA A 99 -8.43 -6.07 0.17
N LEU A 100 -8.87 -4.90 -0.31
CA LEU A 100 -10.25 -4.70 -0.75
C LEU A 100 -10.62 -5.65 -1.91
N MET A 101 -9.74 -5.76 -2.91
CA MET A 101 -9.95 -6.62 -4.07
C MET A 101 -9.97 -8.09 -3.66
N ALA A 102 -8.99 -8.55 -2.88
CA ALA A 102 -8.95 -9.93 -2.39
C ALA A 102 -10.17 -10.30 -1.55
N MET A 103 -10.58 -9.42 -0.62
CA MET A 103 -11.78 -9.65 0.19
C MET A 103 -13.07 -9.70 -0.63
N HIS A 104 -13.14 -8.95 -1.72
CA HIS A 104 -14.34 -8.89 -2.56
C HIS A 104 -14.42 -10.06 -3.54
N THR A 105 -13.32 -10.40 -4.21
CA THR A 105 -13.29 -11.42 -5.26
C THR A 105 -12.93 -12.81 -4.77
N GLY A 106 -12.28 -12.94 -3.60
CA GLY A 106 -11.65 -14.19 -3.16
C GLY A 106 -10.34 -14.51 -3.90
N ALA A 107 -9.81 -13.57 -4.69
CA ALA A 107 -8.57 -13.79 -5.41
C ALA A 107 -7.39 -14.04 -4.45
N ALA A 108 -6.54 -15.00 -4.80
CA ALA A 108 -5.32 -15.30 -4.08
C ALA A 108 -4.34 -14.10 -4.16
N VAL A 109 -3.68 -13.79 -3.05
CA VAL A 109 -2.64 -12.77 -2.98
C VAL A 109 -1.29 -13.44 -2.82
N LEU A 110 -0.40 -13.25 -3.80
CA LEU A 110 0.95 -13.80 -3.81
C LEU A 110 1.96 -12.65 -3.77
N PRO A 111 2.88 -12.61 -2.80
CA PRO A 111 3.98 -11.65 -2.80
C PRO A 111 5.03 -12.04 -3.85
N VAL A 112 5.45 -11.08 -4.66
CA VAL A 112 6.47 -11.28 -5.69
C VAL A 112 7.57 -10.25 -5.49
N PHE A 113 8.82 -10.71 -5.43
CA PHE A 113 9.99 -9.85 -5.28
C PHE A 113 11.04 -10.20 -6.33
N THR A 114 11.66 -9.19 -6.91
CA THR A 114 12.78 -9.38 -7.84
C THR A 114 14.03 -8.75 -7.24
N THR A 115 15.05 -9.55 -7.05
CA THR A 115 16.33 -9.18 -6.44
C THR A 115 17.44 -9.29 -7.48
N ARG A 116 18.27 -8.25 -7.63
CA ARG A 116 19.46 -8.31 -8.47
C ARG A 116 20.57 -9.04 -7.70
N MET A 117 21.10 -10.07 -8.31
CA MET A 117 22.17 -10.88 -7.75
C MET A 117 23.56 -10.27 -8.05
N GLN A 118 24.59 -10.68 -7.31
CA GLN A 118 25.95 -10.16 -7.47
C GLN A 118 26.54 -10.43 -8.86
N ASN A 119 26.15 -11.52 -9.51
CA ASN A 119 26.56 -11.87 -10.88
C ASN A 119 25.82 -11.05 -11.97
N GLY A 120 24.96 -10.10 -11.59
CA GLY A 120 24.21 -9.25 -12.50
C GLY A 120 22.89 -9.85 -13.00
N THR A 121 22.58 -11.10 -12.67
CA THR A 121 21.26 -11.70 -12.96
C THR A 121 20.17 -11.20 -12.00
N TYR A 122 18.92 -11.49 -12.31
CA TYR A 122 17.78 -11.18 -11.44
C TYR A 122 17.13 -12.49 -10.98
N LEU A 123 16.89 -12.59 -9.68
CA LEU A 123 16.11 -13.66 -9.07
C LEU A 123 14.71 -13.13 -8.75
N THR A 124 13.68 -13.74 -9.35
CA THR A 124 12.28 -13.46 -8.99
C THR A 124 11.78 -14.55 -8.08
N GLU A 125 11.42 -14.17 -6.86
CA GLU A 125 10.86 -15.05 -5.83
C GLU A 125 9.35 -14.79 -5.73
N ILE A 126 8.55 -15.86 -5.82
CA ILE A 126 7.12 -15.81 -5.54
C ILE A 126 6.90 -16.50 -4.21
N GLY A 127 6.40 -15.77 -3.25
CA GLY A 127 6.13 -16.30 -1.92
C GLY A 127 4.81 -17.07 -1.84
N PRO A 128 4.55 -17.70 -0.69
CA PRO A 128 3.31 -18.44 -0.47
C PRO A 128 2.10 -17.49 -0.50
N GLN A 129 0.93 -18.07 -0.80
CA GLN A 129 -0.32 -17.33 -0.73
C GLN A 129 -0.53 -16.74 0.66
N VAL A 130 -0.84 -15.45 0.71
CA VAL A 130 -1.21 -14.76 1.94
C VAL A 130 -2.68 -14.98 2.22
N GLU A 131 -3.00 -15.49 3.40
CA GLU A 131 -4.37 -15.69 3.81
C GLU A 131 -5.13 -14.36 3.90
N THR A 132 -6.32 -14.32 3.29
CA THR A 132 -7.19 -13.14 3.35
C THR A 132 -8.16 -13.27 4.52
N VAL A 133 -7.98 -12.42 5.54
CA VAL A 133 -8.87 -12.33 6.70
C VAL A 133 -10.18 -11.65 6.29
N LYS A 134 -11.32 -12.31 6.60
CA LYS A 134 -12.67 -11.79 6.33
C LYS A 134 -13.62 -12.19 7.47
N THR A 135 -13.65 -11.37 8.53
CA THR A 135 -14.46 -11.62 9.74
C THR A 135 -15.84 -10.98 9.69
N GLY A 136 -16.09 -10.12 8.69
CA GLY A 136 -17.30 -9.31 8.58
C GLY A 136 -17.14 -7.89 9.14
N ASN A 137 -16.06 -7.60 9.86
CA ASN A 137 -15.70 -6.23 10.23
C ASN A 137 -14.76 -5.65 9.18
N ARG A 138 -15.35 -4.96 8.20
CA ARG A 138 -14.65 -4.46 7.02
C ARG A 138 -13.38 -3.65 7.34
N ASP A 139 -13.47 -2.72 8.27
CA ASP A 139 -12.35 -1.82 8.56
C ASP A 139 -11.21 -2.55 9.27
N LYS A 140 -11.54 -3.44 10.21
CA LYS A 140 -10.58 -4.30 10.88
C LYS A 140 -9.93 -5.27 9.88
N ASP A 141 -10.71 -5.87 9.00
CA ASP A 141 -10.22 -6.82 8.00
C ASP A 141 -9.29 -6.13 7.00
N LEU A 142 -9.65 -4.93 6.53
CA LEU A 142 -8.78 -4.12 5.66
C LEU A 142 -7.45 -3.79 6.34
N LEU A 143 -7.49 -3.36 7.60
CA LEU A 143 -6.28 -3.06 8.35
C LEU A 143 -5.41 -4.30 8.53
N THR A 144 -6.01 -5.43 8.95
CA THR A 144 -5.29 -6.69 9.20
C THR A 144 -4.61 -7.20 7.94
N ASN A 145 -5.34 -7.27 6.83
CA ASN A 145 -4.78 -7.74 5.55
C ASN A 145 -3.68 -6.80 5.04
N THR A 146 -3.92 -5.49 5.09
CA THR A 146 -2.92 -4.49 4.65
C THR A 146 -1.66 -4.55 5.51
N GLN A 147 -1.80 -4.77 6.82
CA GLN A 147 -0.67 -4.95 7.73
C GLN A 147 0.14 -6.20 7.37
N SER A 148 -0.52 -7.32 7.10
CA SER A 148 0.13 -8.57 6.72
C SER A 148 0.97 -8.39 5.45
N TYR A 149 0.42 -7.76 4.42
CA TYR A 149 1.15 -7.48 3.18
C TYR A 149 2.37 -6.58 3.41
N ASN A 150 2.21 -5.54 4.22
CA ASN A 150 3.31 -4.63 4.54
C ASN A 150 4.40 -5.28 5.39
N LYS A 151 4.03 -6.24 6.24
CA LYS A 151 5.01 -7.03 7.01
C LYS A 151 5.89 -7.87 6.07
N ILE A 152 5.31 -8.50 5.07
CA ILE A 152 6.05 -9.29 4.07
C ILE A 152 7.00 -8.40 3.27
N ILE A 153 6.55 -7.20 2.87
CA ILE A 153 7.41 -6.21 2.20
C ILE A 153 8.55 -5.78 3.12
N GLU A 154 8.28 -5.50 4.39
CA GLU A 154 9.29 -5.12 5.38
C GLU A 154 10.35 -6.20 5.54
N ASP A 155 9.94 -7.47 5.62
CA ASP A 155 10.86 -8.60 5.80
C ASP A 155 11.78 -8.74 4.58
N HIS A 156 11.26 -8.56 3.37
CA HIS A 156 12.08 -8.54 2.16
C HIS A 156 13.04 -7.35 2.12
N VAL A 157 12.59 -6.15 2.49
CA VAL A 157 13.44 -4.95 2.57
C VAL A 157 14.55 -5.12 3.61
N ARG A 158 14.28 -5.77 4.75
CA ARG A 158 15.31 -6.10 5.75
C ARG A 158 16.39 -7.02 5.19
N LYS A 159 15.99 -7.98 4.34
CA LYS A 159 16.93 -8.91 3.69
C LYS A 159 17.80 -8.21 2.62
N TYR A 160 17.22 -7.25 1.88
CA TYR A 160 17.89 -6.57 0.76
C TYR A 160 17.72 -5.04 0.82
N PRO A 161 18.20 -4.37 1.88
CA PRO A 161 17.89 -2.95 2.11
C PRO A 161 18.45 -2.01 1.03
N GLY A 162 19.54 -2.38 0.37
CA GLY A 162 20.15 -1.60 -0.72
C GLY A 162 19.39 -1.68 -2.04
N GLN A 163 18.39 -2.55 -2.16
CA GLN A 163 17.63 -2.74 -3.39
C GLN A 163 16.21 -2.16 -3.34
N TRP A 164 15.83 -1.55 -2.22
CA TRP A 164 14.55 -0.86 -2.12
C TRP A 164 14.69 0.64 -2.39
N LEU A 165 13.72 1.20 -3.13
CA LEU A 165 13.76 2.61 -3.51
C LEU A 165 13.33 3.50 -2.34
N TRP A 166 14.24 3.89 -1.46
CA TRP A 166 13.99 4.74 -0.30
C TRP A 166 13.51 6.15 -0.65
N LEU A 167 13.71 6.62 -1.89
CA LEU A 167 13.41 7.99 -2.33
C LEU A 167 11.91 8.30 -2.36
N HIS A 168 11.02 7.33 -2.41
CA HIS A 168 9.57 7.58 -2.49
C HIS A 168 8.91 7.92 -1.14
N ARG A 169 9.71 8.26 -0.13
CA ARG A 169 9.24 8.84 1.13
C ARG A 169 8.10 8.05 1.79
N ARG A 170 8.31 6.77 2.09
CA ARG A 170 7.31 5.83 2.62
C ARG A 170 6.49 6.37 3.80
N TRP A 171 7.04 7.26 4.62
CA TRP A 171 6.39 7.88 5.78
C TRP A 171 6.00 9.35 5.55
N LYS A 172 5.77 9.76 4.29
CA LYS A 172 5.36 11.14 3.96
C LYS A 172 4.01 11.50 4.59
N THR A 173 3.03 10.61 4.47
CA THR A 173 1.72 10.76 5.09
C THR A 173 1.81 10.35 6.55
N ARG A 174 1.39 11.25 7.46
CA ARG A 174 1.46 11.03 8.91
C ARG A 174 0.05 10.96 9.48
N PRO A 175 -0.18 10.14 10.55
CA PRO A 175 -1.42 10.21 11.30
C PRO A 175 -1.64 11.63 11.81
N VAL A 176 -2.87 12.13 11.70
CA VAL A 176 -3.23 13.38 12.37
C VAL A 176 -3.16 13.12 13.87
N GLN A 177 -2.22 13.77 14.55
CA GLN A 177 -2.19 13.73 16.00
C GLN A 177 -3.51 14.33 16.47
N ALA A 178 -4.30 13.56 17.22
CA ALA A 178 -5.47 14.08 17.89
C ALA A 178 -4.97 15.29 18.71
N ARG A 179 -5.37 16.51 18.37
CA ARG A 179 -5.10 17.68 19.19
C ARG A 179 -5.68 17.34 20.56
N LYS A 180 -4.84 17.16 21.56
CA LYS A 180 -5.27 17.18 22.95
C LYS A 180 -5.94 18.54 23.12
N HIS A 181 -7.27 18.57 23.13
CA HIS A 181 -8.00 19.72 23.62
C HIS A 181 -7.61 19.88 25.07
N THR A 182 -6.58 20.67 25.34
CA THR A 182 -6.40 21.28 26.63
C THR A 182 -7.63 22.18 26.80
N HIS A 183 -8.60 21.69 27.58
CA HIS A 183 -9.62 22.52 28.16
C HIS A 183 -8.91 23.60 28.97
N PHE A 184 -8.72 24.75 28.35
CA PHE A 184 -8.45 25.98 29.07
C PHE A 184 -9.75 26.29 29.81
N SER A 185 -9.82 25.84 31.09
CA SER A 185 -10.83 26.28 32.03
C SER A 185 -10.80 27.81 31.99
N GLN A 186 -11.86 28.40 31.46
CA GLN A 186 -12.11 29.82 31.61
C GLN A 186 -12.26 30.08 33.11
N ALA A 187 -11.19 30.53 33.73
CA ALA A 187 -11.21 31.12 35.06
C ALA A 187 -12.23 32.26 35.05
N ALA A 188 -13.21 32.15 35.93
CA ALA A 188 -14.30 33.12 36.12
C ALA A 188 -13.73 34.54 36.19
N ARG A 189 -14.25 35.44 35.34
CA ARG A 189 -14.07 36.89 35.48
C ARG A 189 -14.76 37.31 36.80
N PRO A 190 -14.07 37.99 37.73
CA PRO A 190 -14.74 38.54 38.88
C PRO A 190 -15.74 39.61 38.45
N ALA A 191 -16.94 39.56 39.06
CA ALA A 191 -18.00 40.53 38.87
C ALA A 191 -17.54 41.95 39.17
N ARG A 192 -17.71 42.87 38.23
CA ARG A 192 -17.53 44.29 38.53
C ARG A 192 -18.68 44.76 39.39
N GLU A 193 -18.37 45.17 40.61
CA GLU A 193 -19.27 45.89 41.50
C GLU A 193 -19.84 47.17 40.83
N ALA A 194 -21.12 47.23 40.73
CA ALA A 194 -21.87 48.39 40.34
C ALA A 194 -21.85 49.43 41.47
N GLY A 195 -20.95 50.38 41.36
CA GLY A 195 -20.96 51.55 42.23
C GLY A 195 -22.21 52.38 42.05
N ARG A 196 -23.11 52.35 43.05
CA ARG A 196 -24.18 53.34 43.24
C ARG A 196 -23.58 54.73 43.33
N ARG A 197 -23.98 55.64 42.46
CA ARG A 197 -23.88 57.06 42.71
C ARG A 197 -25.31 57.59 43.06
N THR A 198 -25.47 57.86 44.30
CA THR A 198 -26.59 58.63 44.88
C THR A 198 -26.26 60.11 44.83
N GLY A 199 -27.25 60.88 44.62
CA GLY A 199 -27.38 62.20 45.13
C GLY A 199 -26.97 63.29 44.17
N GLY A 200 -27.75 64.25 44.05
CA GLY A 200 -28.36 65.23 44.84
C GLY A 200 -28.56 66.47 43.98
N VAL A 201 -29.74 66.78 43.93
CA VAL A 201 -30.34 68.09 44.15
C VAL A 201 -29.41 69.33 43.98
N ASN A 202 -29.69 70.12 43.02
CA ASN A 202 -30.29 71.45 43.02
C ASN A 202 -30.43 71.95 41.60
#